data_2c0fde82354eb8e4a23db2ee104f6b6b
#
_entry.id   2c0fde82354eb8e4a23db2ee104f6b6b
#
_cell.length_a   1.000
_cell.length_b   1.000
_cell.length_c   1.000
_cell.angle_alpha   90.00
_cell.angle_beta   90.00
_cell.angle_gamma   90.00
#
_symmetry.space_group_name_H-M   'P 1'
#
loop_
_entity.id
_entity.type
_entity.pdbx_description
1 polymer ?
#
loop_
_entity_poly.entity_id
_entity_poly.type
_entity_poly.pdbx_seq_one_letter_code
_entity_poly.pdbx_strand_id
1 'polypeptide(L)'
;MCYLVTESIMADLPVVPEWTPVLWEPALDPDRVLIERVAAARGLQPVRWPDPWPPQARTAMLAATYAKRIGRAVAFSLAAFRQVFAGGRDLGDEDTVLIAAAACEMHPAAVLKGIGMRSVAQALEQAGAGARAAGVPALPAIAVGECIFHGERAIEDAAAALAG
;
A
#
# COMPACT_ATOMS: atom_id res chain seq x y z
N MET A 1 4.17 4.49 7.39
CA MET A 1 5.24 4.55 6.34
C MET A 1 4.73 4.21 4.94
N CYS A 2 3.95 3.14 4.72
CA CYS A 2 3.40 2.82 3.39
C CYS A 2 2.69 4.00 2.71
N TYR A 3 1.82 4.71 3.42
CA TYR A 3 1.15 5.92 2.90
C TYR A 3 2.14 6.95 2.36
N LEU A 4 3.19 7.27 3.12
CA LEU A 4 4.18 8.28 2.75
C LEU A 4 4.96 7.89 1.49
N VAL A 5 5.34 6.61 1.40
CA VAL A 5 6.07 6.08 0.24
C VAL A 5 5.16 6.07 -0.99
N THR A 6 3.90 5.64 -0.87
CA THR A 6 2.99 5.58 -2.02
C THR A 6 2.67 6.95 -2.61
N GLU A 7 2.60 8.00 -1.80
CA GLU A 7 2.34 9.36 -2.31
C GLU A 7 3.56 9.98 -3.03
N SER A 8 4.79 9.53 -2.73
CA SER A 8 6.02 10.12 -3.27
C SER A 8 6.66 9.27 -4.38
N ILE A 9 6.50 7.94 -4.33
CA ILE A 9 7.29 7.01 -5.14
C ILE A 9 7.22 7.26 -6.65
N MET A 10 6.06 7.69 -7.16
CA MET A 10 5.87 7.93 -8.60
C MET A 10 6.61 9.19 -9.10
N ALA A 11 6.90 10.14 -8.19
CA ALA A 11 7.63 11.36 -8.53
C ALA A 11 9.15 11.18 -8.35
N ASP A 12 9.55 10.36 -7.40
CA ASP A 12 10.93 10.30 -6.92
C ASP A 12 11.74 9.15 -7.54
N LEU A 13 11.08 8.15 -8.16
CA LEU A 13 11.78 7.09 -8.90
C LEU A 13 11.91 7.43 -10.38
N PRO A 14 13.08 7.15 -11.00
CA PRO A 14 13.30 7.38 -12.43
C PRO A 14 12.60 6.38 -13.35
N VAL A 15 11.96 5.37 -12.79
CA VAL A 15 11.22 4.30 -13.48
C VAL A 15 9.85 4.10 -12.85
N VAL A 16 8.92 3.58 -13.64
CA VAL A 16 7.58 3.20 -13.12
C VAL A 16 7.68 1.86 -12.40
N PRO A 17 7.52 1.82 -11.07
CA PRO A 17 7.62 0.58 -10.31
C PRO A 17 6.38 -0.31 -10.49
N GLU A 18 6.58 -1.62 -10.46
CA GLU A 18 5.50 -2.57 -10.32
C GLU A 18 5.05 -2.64 -8.85
N TRP A 19 3.76 -2.52 -8.60
CA TRP A 19 3.22 -2.58 -7.25
C TRP A 19 2.63 -3.96 -6.94
N THR A 20 3.10 -4.55 -5.85
CA THR A 20 2.61 -5.85 -5.40
C THR A 20 1.96 -5.71 -4.03
N PRO A 21 0.63 -5.88 -3.92
CA PRO A 21 -0.07 -5.91 -2.64
C PRO A 21 0.40 -7.11 -1.81
N VAL A 22 0.76 -6.84 -0.57
CA VAL A 22 1.20 -7.86 0.39
C VAL A 22 0.48 -7.66 1.71
N LEU A 23 -0.16 -8.70 2.22
CA LEU A 23 -0.69 -8.70 3.57
C LEU A 23 0.45 -8.99 4.55
N TRP A 24 0.75 -8.00 5.39
CA TRP A 24 1.85 -8.03 6.36
C TRP A 24 1.34 -7.73 7.77
N GLU A 25 2.06 -8.21 8.77
CA GLU A 25 1.76 -7.88 10.15
C GLU A 25 1.88 -6.36 10.37
N PRO A 26 0.84 -5.70 10.87
CA PRO A 26 0.90 -4.26 11.11
C PRO A 26 1.80 -3.94 12.30
N ALA A 27 2.43 -2.77 12.28
CA ALA A 27 3.08 -2.22 13.46
C ALA A 27 2.01 -1.85 14.51
N LEU A 28 2.06 -2.48 15.68
CA LEU A 28 1.11 -2.22 16.76
C LEU A 28 1.33 -0.84 17.39
N ASP A 29 2.59 -0.41 17.48
CA ASP A 29 3.00 0.90 18.01
C ASP A 29 3.90 1.61 16.99
N PRO A 30 3.33 2.25 15.95
CA PRO A 30 4.10 3.02 14.99
C PRO A 30 4.60 4.33 15.60
N ASP A 31 5.77 4.79 15.19
CA ASP A 31 6.23 6.14 15.54
C ASP A 31 5.36 7.19 14.82
N ARG A 32 4.25 7.56 15.48
CA ARG A 32 3.27 8.51 14.96
C ARG A 32 3.87 9.88 14.74
N VAL A 33 4.71 10.34 15.66
CA VAL A 33 5.37 11.66 15.59
C VAL A 33 6.28 11.75 14.37
N LEU A 34 7.08 10.71 14.12
CA LEU A 34 7.92 10.63 12.94
C LEU A 34 7.07 10.66 11.66
N ILE A 35 6.03 9.84 11.59
CA ILE A 35 5.17 9.72 10.41
C ILE A 35 4.47 11.05 10.09
N GLU A 36 3.92 11.72 11.11
CA GLU A 36 3.26 13.02 10.96
C GLU A 36 4.23 14.12 10.52
N ARG A 37 5.44 14.12 11.09
CA ARG A 37 6.51 15.05 10.70
C ARG A 37 6.93 14.87 9.25
N VAL A 38 7.13 13.61 8.81
CA VAL A 38 7.51 13.31 7.42
C VAL A 38 6.37 13.65 6.46
N ALA A 39 5.11 13.38 6.83
CA ALA A 39 3.95 13.77 6.04
C ALA A 39 3.89 15.30 5.84
N ALA A 40 4.07 16.06 6.91
CA ALA A 40 4.10 17.53 6.85
C ALA A 40 5.27 18.04 6.00
N ALA A 41 6.48 17.48 6.15
CA ALA A 41 7.65 17.84 5.35
C ALA A 41 7.46 17.57 3.85
N ARG A 42 6.65 16.58 3.49
CA ARG A 42 6.29 16.25 2.10
C ARG A 42 5.06 17.00 1.59
N GLY A 43 4.50 17.92 2.36
CA GLY A 43 3.32 18.70 1.98
C GLY A 43 2.03 17.84 1.88
N LEU A 44 2.00 16.68 2.51
CA LEU A 44 0.82 15.82 2.53
C LEU A 44 -0.21 16.35 3.53
N GLN A 45 -1.46 15.91 3.38
CA GLN A 45 -2.51 16.24 4.34
C GLN A 45 -2.15 15.74 5.76
N PRO A 46 -2.58 16.43 6.82
CA PRO A 46 -2.38 15.97 8.18
C PRO A 46 -2.86 14.54 8.36
N VAL A 47 -2.00 13.69 8.95
CA VAL A 47 -2.32 12.28 9.15
C VAL A 47 -3.45 12.15 10.17
N ARG A 48 -4.49 11.43 9.80
CA ARG A 48 -5.57 11.00 10.69
C ARG A 48 -5.45 9.50 10.91
N TRP A 49 -5.22 9.12 12.15
CA TRP A 49 -5.09 7.71 12.50
C TRP A 49 -6.47 7.05 12.56
N PRO A 50 -6.66 5.90 11.92
CA PRO A 50 -7.92 5.16 12.03
C PRO A 50 -8.13 4.62 13.43
N ASP A 51 -9.38 4.53 13.84
CA ASP A 51 -9.80 3.86 15.07
C ASP A 51 -10.83 2.78 14.69
N PRO A 52 -10.59 1.50 15.05
CA PRO A 52 -9.47 0.97 15.85
C PRO A 52 -8.12 0.93 15.11
N TRP A 53 -7.03 0.92 15.87
CA TRP A 53 -5.70 0.67 15.36
C TRP A 53 -5.18 -0.69 15.86
N PRO A 54 -4.53 -1.52 15.05
CA PRO A 54 -4.37 -1.38 13.60
C PRO A 54 -5.67 -1.74 12.85
N PRO A 55 -5.91 -1.13 11.67
CA PRO A 55 -7.07 -1.47 10.87
C PRO A 55 -6.96 -2.89 10.30
N GLN A 56 -8.09 -3.56 10.11
CA GLN A 56 -8.13 -4.86 9.46
C GLN A 56 -7.96 -4.70 7.94
N ALA A 57 -6.78 -5.03 7.43
CA ALA A 57 -6.42 -4.74 6.05
C ALA A 57 -6.74 -5.85 5.03
N ARG A 58 -7.23 -7.03 5.45
CA ARG A 58 -7.37 -8.19 4.55
C ARG A 58 -8.28 -7.91 3.36
N THR A 59 -9.44 -7.31 3.57
CA THR A 59 -10.40 -6.98 2.50
C THR A 59 -9.78 -5.99 1.51
N ALA A 60 -9.12 -4.95 2.00
CA ALA A 60 -8.43 -3.97 1.18
C ALA A 60 -7.26 -4.60 0.39
N MET A 61 -6.51 -5.54 0.96
CA MET A 61 -5.43 -6.24 0.26
C MET A 61 -5.95 -7.19 -0.82
N LEU A 62 -7.10 -7.85 -0.61
CA LEU A 62 -7.78 -8.62 -1.66
C LEU A 62 -8.25 -7.70 -2.79
N ALA A 63 -8.84 -6.55 -2.47
CA ALA A 63 -9.24 -5.56 -3.47
C ALA A 63 -8.04 -5.00 -4.25
N ALA A 64 -6.92 -4.70 -3.58
CA ALA A 64 -5.68 -4.27 -4.22
C ALA A 64 -5.09 -5.36 -5.14
N THR A 65 -5.16 -6.63 -4.74
CA THR A 65 -4.74 -7.77 -5.56
C THR A 65 -5.63 -7.94 -6.78
N TYR A 66 -6.93 -7.76 -6.64
CA TYR A 66 -7.85 -7.70 -7.78
C TYR A 66 -7.56 -6.50 -8.68
N ALA A 67 -7.35 -5.31 -8.10
CA ALA A 67 -6.97 -4.09 -8.82
C ALA A 67 -5.68 -4.29 -9.64
N LYS A 68 -4.68 -5.01 -9.11
CA LYS A 68 -3.45 -5.36 -9.86
C LYS A 68 -3.77 -6.14 -11.13
N ARG A 69 -4.70 -7.09 -11.09
CA ARG A 69 -5.07 -7.89 -12.27
C ARG A 69 -5.70 -7.08 -13.40
N ILE A 70 -6.33 -5.98 -13.07
CA ILE A 70 -6.99 -5.08 -14.04
C ILE A 70 -6.21 -3.79 -14.30
N GLY A 71 -4.92 -3.74 -13.87
CA GLY A 71 -4.05 -2.58 -14.10
C GLY A 71 -4.38 -1.35 -13.26
N ARG A 72 -5.06 -1.50 -12.12
CA ARG A 72 -5.49 -0.41 -11.24
C ARG A 72 -4.79 -0.43 -9.86
N ALA A 73 -3.72 -1.21 -9.67
CA ALA A 73 -3.06 -1.37 -8.38
C ALA A 73 -2.63 -0.04 -7.76
N VAL A 74 -1.95 0.81 -8.54
CA VAL A 74 -1.43 2.10 -8.05
C VAL A 74 -2.57 3.02 -7.64
N ALA A 75 -3.55 3.22 -8.55
CA ALA A 75 -4.68 4.10 -8.30
C ALA A 75 -5.48 3.66 -7.06
N PHE A 76 -5.79 2.36 -6.94
CA PHE A 76 -6.51 1.83 -5.81
C PHE A 76 -5.71 1.97 -4.50
N SER A 77 -4.42 1.66 -4.51
CA SER A 77 -3.58 1.78 -3.30
C SER A 77 -3.50 3.21 -2.80
N LEU A 78 -3.29 4.19 -3.70
CA LEU A 78 -3.31 5.60 -3.35
C LEU A 78 -4.67 6.03 -2.77
N ALA A 79 -5.77 5.64 -3.42
CA ALA A 79 -7.12 5.96 -2.95
C ALA A 79 -7.38 5.34 -1.56
N ALA A 80 -7.02 4.06 -1.36
CA ALA A 80 -7.20 3.36 -0.09
C ALA A 80 -6.37 4.01 1.04
N PHE A 81 -5.10 4.31 0.82
CA PHE A 81 -4.26 4.98 1.82
C PHE A 81 -4.76 6.38 2.16
N ARG A 82 -5.32 7.13 1.20
CA ARG A 82 -5.95 8.42 1.46
C ARG A 82 -7.21 8.29 2.30
N GLN A 83 -8.04 7.27 2.08
CA GLN A 83 -9.19 7.01 2.95
C GLN A 83 -8.75 6.77 4.40
N VAL A 84 -7.68 6.00 4.61
CA VAL A 84 -7.15 5.72 5.96
C VAL A 84 -6.51 6.96 6.56
N PHE A 85 -5.45 7.47 5.94
CA PHE A 85 -4.52 8.40 6.60
C PHE A 85 -4.83 9.88 6.36
N ALA A 86 -5.58 10.23 5.33
CA ALA A 86 -6.13 11.57 5.18
C ALA A 86 -7.59 11.65 5.68
N GLY A 87 -8.36 10.59 5.51
CA GLY A 87 -9.76 10.48 5.94
C GLY A 87 -9.97 9.97 7.36
N GLY A 88 -9.03 9.23 7.93
CA GLY A 88 -9.17 8.56 9.23
C GLY A 88 -10.15 7.39 9.21
N ARG A 89 -10.41 6.80 8.03
CA ARG A 89 -11.39 5.71 7.86
C ARG A 89 -10.77 4.34 8.10
N ASP A 90 -11.57 3.39 8.55
CA ASP A 90 -11.15 2.00 8.73
C ASP A 90 -11.24 1.23 7.39
N LEU A 91 -10.17 0.53 7.00
CA LEU A 91 -10.15 -0.40 5.85
C LEU A 91 -10.77 -1.77 6.18
N GLY A 92 -11.09 -2.04 7.43
CA GLY A 92 -11.93 -3.16 7.83
C GLY A 92 -13.38 -3.01 7.39
N ASP A 93 -13.81 -1.76 7.18
CA ASP A 93 -15.12 -1.43 6.64
C ASP A 93 -15.15 -1.60 5.11
N GLU A 94 -16.05 -2.44 4.62
CA GLU A 94 -16.22 -2.73 3.20
C GLU A 94 -16.59 -1.47 2.41
N ASP A 95 -17.42 -0.59 2.97
CA ASP A 95 -17.82 0.66 2.29
C ASP A 95 -16.61 1.56 2.06
N THR A 96 -15.65 1.64 2.99
CA THR A 96 -14.41 2.37 2.82
C THR A 96 -13.58 1.81 1.64
N VAL A 97 -13.51 0.49 1.52
CA VAL A 97 -12.82 -0.17 0.39
C VAL A 97 -13.52 0.13 -0.93
N LEU A 98 -14.86 0.11 -0.96
CA LEU A 98 -15.65 0.40 -2.16
C LEU A 98 -15.57 1.88 -2.56
N ILE A 99 -15.47 2.80 -1.61
CA ILE A 99 -15.24 4.23 -1.88
C ILE A 99 -13.86 4.41 -2.57
N ALA A 100 -12.81 3.76 -2.04
CA ALA A 100 -11.49 3.79 -2.68
C ALA A 100 -11.51 3.18 -4.09
N ALA A 101 -12.26 2.10 -4.29
CA ALA A 101 -12.42 1.46 -5.59
C ALA A 101 -13.17 2.36 -6.59
N ALA A 102 -14.25 3.01 -6.17
CA ALA A 102 -15.00 3.95 -7.01
C ALA A 102 -14.16 5.16 -7.44
N ALA A 103 -13.29 5.66 -6.56
CA ALA A 103 -12.37 6.76 -6.86
C ALA A 103 -11.36 6.44 -7.98
N CYS A 104 -11.14 5.17 -8.29
CA CYS A 104 -10.27 4.71 -9.39
C CYS A 104 -11.05 3.96 -10.50
N GLU A 105 -12.34 4.26 -10.64
CA GLU A 105 -13.21 3.74 -11.70
C GLU A 105 -13.40 2.22 -11.67
N MET A 106 -13.27 1.61 -10.50
CA MET A 106 -13.60 0.21 -10.31
C MET A 106 -15.05 0.05 -9.85
N HIS A 107 -15.83 -0.70 -10.62
CA HIS A 107 -17.23 -0.90 -10.28
C HIS A 107 -17.39 -1.72 -8.99
N PRO A 108 -18.17 -1.27 -7.98
CA PRO A 108 -18.30 -1.93 -6.68
C PRO A 108 -18.63 -3.42 -6.78
N ALA A 109 -19.62 -3.81 -7.62
CA ALA A 109 -19.99 -5.20 -7.79
C ALA A 109 -18.85 -6.07 -8.37
N ALA A 110 -17.99 -5.51 -9.22
CA ALA A 110 -16.83 -6.21 -9.75
C ALA A 110 -15.75 -6.39 -8.66
N VAL A 111 -15.58 -5.40 -7.79
CA VAL A 111 -14.66 -5.48 -6.65
C VAL A 111 -15.13 -6.54 -5.67
N LEU A 112 -16.41 -6.51 -5.26
CA LEU A 112 -17.00 -7.52 -4.37
C LEU A 112 -16.86 -8.95 -4.93
N LYS A 113 -17.12 -9.13 -6.23
CA LYS A 113 -16.86 -10.39 -6.89
C LYS A 113 -15.37 -10.76 -6.86
N GLY A 114 -14.49 -9.79 -7.12
CA GLY A 114 -13.04 -9.96 -7.14
C GLY A 114 -12.48 -10.43 -5.81
N ILE A 115 -12.85 -9.80 -4.71
CA ILE A 115 -12.39 -10.17 -3.36
C ILE A 115 -12.88 -11.55 -2.92
N GLY A 116 -14.01 -12.02 -3.45
CA GLY A 116 -14.54 -13.37 -3.21
C GLY A 116 -13.85 -14.46 -4.05
N MET A 117 -12.98 -14.11 -5.00
CA MET A 117 -12.35 -15.11 -5.87
C MET A 117 -11.22 -15.85 -5.15
N ARG A 118 -11.29 -17.20 -5.13
CA ARG A 118 -10.21 -18.04 -4.58
C ARG A 118 -8.84 -17.73 -5.20
N SER A 119 -8.80 -17.45 -6.51
CA SER A 119 -7.55 -17.13 -7.21
C SER A 119 -6.94 -15.78 -6.76
N VAL A 120 -7.77 -14.80 -6.34
CA VAL A 120 -7.29 -13.53 -5.77
C VAL A 120 -6.69 -13.78 -4.38
N ALA A 121 -7.35 -14.57 -3.54
CA ALA A 121 -6.82 -14.94 -2.24
C ALA A 121 -5.48 -15.68 -2.36
N GLN A 122 -5.40 -16.66 -3.24
CA GLN A 122 -4.14 -17.39 -3.52
C GLN A 122 -3.03 -16.48 -4.01
N ALA A 123 -3.32 -15.51 -4.89
CA ALA A 123 -2.32 -14.56 -5.37
C ALA A 123 -1.80 -13.66 -4.24
N LEU A 124 -2.68 -13.21 -3.33
CA LEU A 124 -2.28 -12.44 -2.16
C LEU A 124 -1.37 -13.26 -1.22
N GLU A 125 -1.71 -14.52 -0.97
CA GLU A 125 -0.91 -15.43 -0.15
C GLU A 125 0.47 -15.70 -0.77
N GLN A 126 0.51 -15.94 -2.10
CA GLN A 126 1.75 -16.13 -2.85
C GLN A 126 2.63 -14.87 -2.82
N ALA A 127 2.04 -13.68 -2.94
CA ALA A 127 2.79 -12.42 -2.83
C ALA A 127 3.43 -12.26 -1.44
N GLY A 128 2.69 -12.59 -0.37
CA GLY A 128 3.24 -12.58 0.99
C GLY A 128 4.34 -13.61 1.20
N ALA A 129 4.17 -14.82 0.68
CA ALA A 129 5.21 -15.86 0.74
C ALA A 129 6.45 -15.46 -0.06
N GLY A 130 6.27 -14.91 -1.26
CA GLY A 130 7.36 -14.41 -2.10
C GLY A 130 8.15 -13.29 -1.43
N ALA A 131 7.48 -12.32 -0.82
CA ALA A 131 8.14 -11.24 -0.09
C ALA A 131 8.99 -11.76 1.07
N ARG A 132 8.47 -12.72 1.85
CA ARG A 132 9.24 -13.36 2.93
C ARG A 132 10.43 -14.16 2.41
N ALA A 133 10.23 -14.93 1.34
CA ALA A 133 11.31 -15.72 0.72
C ALA A 133 12.42 -14.83 0.13
N ALA A 134 12.08 -13.64 -0.36
CA ALA A 134 13.02 -12.63 -0.82
C ALA A 134 13.72 -11.89 0.35
N GLY A 135 13.38 -12.17 1.60
CA GLY A 135 13.99 -11.53 2.76
C GLY A 135 13.50 -10.11 3.05
N VAL A 136 12.29 -9.74 2.58
CA VAL A 136 11.67 -8.44 2.92
C VAL A 136 11.48 -8.36 4.44
N PRO A 137 12.12 -7.40 5.14
CA PRO A 137 12.05 -7.35 6.59
C PRO A 137 10.83 -6.57 7.09
N ALA A 138 10.37 -5.59 6.33
CA ALA A 138 9.26 -4.71 6.68
C ALA A 138 8.66 -4.06 5.43
N LEU A 139 7.42 -3.55 5.53
CA LEU A 139 6.78 -2.77 4.47
C LEU A 139 6.70 -1.28 4.86
N PRO A 140 6.77 -0.38 3.86
CA PRO A 140 6.94 -0.64 2.43
C PRO A 140 8.36 -1.09 2.10
N ALA A 141 8.52 -1.89 1.04
CA ALA A 141 9.81 -2.29 0.52
C ALA A 141 9.87 -2.07 -0.99
N ILE A 142 11.03 -1.68 -1.50
CA ILE A 142 11.32 -1.48 -2.92
C ILE A 142 12.44 -2.44 -3.28
N ALA A 143 12.22 -3.30 -4.28
CA ALA A 143 13.23 -4.21 -4.80
C ALA A 143 13.82 -3.64 -6.10
N VAL A 144 15.16 -3.59 -6.17
CA VAL A 144 15.93 -3.25 -7.37
C VAL A 144 16.96 -4.38 -7.60
N GLY A 145 16.71 -5.21 -8.59
CA GLY A 145 17.48 -6.44 -8.74
C GLY A 145 17.34 -7.35 -7.51
N GLU A 146 18.47 -7.70 -6.90
CA GLU A 146 18.52 -8.50 -5.66
C GLU A 146 18.51 -7.66 -4.37
N CYS A 147 18.59 -6.32 -4.50
CA CYS A 147 18.61 -5.41 -3.36
C CYS A 147 17.20 -5.05 -2.92
N ILE A 148 17.00 -4.99 -1.59
CA ILE A 148 15.71 -4.58 -0.98
C ILE A 148 15.95 -3.36 -0.11
N PHE A 149 15.23 -2.29 -0.42
CA PHE A 149 15.24 -1.02 0.30
C PHE A 149 13.94 -0.86 1.09
N HIS A 150 14.03 -0.48 2.35
CA HIS A 150 12.86 -0.28 3.23
C HIS A 150 13.10 0.87 4.22
N GLY A 151 12.03 1.33 4.88
CA GLY A 151 12.12 2.42 5.86
C GLY A 151 11.99 3.81 5.25
N GLU A 152 12.49 4.82 5.96
CA GLU A 152 12.27 6.23 5.63
C GLU A 152 12.97 6.64 4.32
N ARG A 153 14.14 6.08 4.04
CA ARG A 153 14.98 6.39 2.87
C ARG A 153 14.86 5.40 1.72
N ALA A 154 13.85 4.53 1.76
CA ALA A 154 13.70 3.46 0.76
C ALA A 154 13.63 3.99 -0.68
N ILE A 155 13.01 5.15 -0.90
CA ILE A 155 12.87 5.74 -2.24
C ILE A 155 14.19 6.29 -2.72
N GLU A 156 14.87 7.08 -1.90
CA GLU A 156 16.16 7.70 -2.22
C GLU A 156 17.23 6.65 -2.49
N ASP A 157 17.30 5.63 -1.63
CA ASP A 157 18.27 4.55 -1.76
C ASP A 157 17.99 3.66 -3.00
N ALA A 158 16.72 3.39 -3.30
CA ALA A 158 16.33 2.69 -4.52
C ALA A 158 16.60 3.51 -5.80
N ALA A 159 16.33 4.83 -5.76
CA ALA A 159 16.62 5.72 -6.88
C ALA A 159 18.14 5.79 -7.17
N ALA A 160 18.96 5.86 -6.12
CA ALA A 160 20.42 5.81 -6.26
C ALA A 160 20.90 4.48 -6.88
N ALA A 161 20.32 3.35 -6.47
CA ALA A 161 20.64 2.04 -7.03
C ALA A 161 20.22 1.88 -8.51
N LEU A 162 19.18 2.61 -8.94
CA LEU A 162 18.73 2.61 -10.34
C LEU A 162 19.59 3.50 -11.24
N ALA A 163 20.33 4.46 -10.67
CA ALA A 163 21.17 5.40 -11.40
C ALA A 163 22.62 4.89 -11.63
N GLY A 164 23.07 3.87 -10.91
CA GLY A 164 24.40 3.24 -11.00
C GLY A 164 24.41 2.03 -11.86
#